data_ad7574508b922d2211e9022626d4a69a
#
_entry.id   ad7574508b922d2211e9022626d4a69a
#
_cell.length_a   1.000
_cell.length_b   1.000
_cell.length_c   1.000
_cell.angle_alpha   90.00
_cell.angle_beta   90.00
_cell.angle_gamma   90.00
#
_symmetry.space_group_name_H-M   'P 1'
#
loop_
_entity.id
_entity.type
_entity.pdbx_description
1 polymer ?
#
loop_
_entity_poly.entity_id
_entity_poly.type
_entity_poly.pdbx_seq_one_letter_code
_entity_poly.pdbx_strand_id
1 'polypeptide(L)'
;QKLKNLYAYATAVMEAWDGPAAICGAHDDWAIAGMDRNGLRPIRYTLTSDYLIAGSETGMVVLPENEIVEKGRVGPGQMIAINFKEKKFYSDSEIKKHLSETKPFGDWTKNITHIDKLVKSVDEELREIDDHDLRRRMSSFDWSMEDMELILHPMIMEQKEATGSMGDDSPLAVLSKKYRGLHHFFRQNFSQVTNPPVDSLRERVVMSLRTRIGNLSNILDEDEKQCDHLQLDSPVLSINQFKTMRQYMKDTVKVLDTTMDITDPNNNFEKALLDLNRQAEEAVREGYVHIILSDKNLSKNNVALPMILATSSVHSHLIKKSLRTYISLNIQSAECLDVHYFAVLIGVGATSINAYVAQQAIAERHKKGLFGSLSYEQCVERYIKSINNGLLKTMSKMGISVINSYRGGCNFEAIGLSRNLMSQFFPSMSSKISGIGISGIEKRSLAAHAKAFDDQVTTLPVGGFYRYRFGGEQHAFEAKSIHMLQSAVGNKNYSLFKKYSEMIDSMSPINIRDLLSFKSDNKKLNISEIDSAQEIRKRLVAPGISLGALSPEAHETLSIAMNRIGAKSDSGEGGEDASRFKLKPNGDNPSSRIKQIASGRFGVTAEYLNNCDEIEIKVAQ
;
A
#
# COMPACT_ATOMS: atom_id res chain seq x y z
N GLN A 1 3.87 15.94 -34.03
CA GLN A 1 4.55 16.62 -32.90
C GLN A 1 3.58 17.49 -32.09
N LYS A 2 2.71 18.33 -32.71
CA LYS A 2 1.73 19.21 -32.03
C LYS A 2 0.85 18.42 -31.04
N LEU A 3 0.28 17.30 -31.49
CA LEU A 3 -0.55 16.43 -30.65
C LEU A 3 0.24 15.84 -29.46
N LYS A 4 1.51 15.45 -29.67
CA LYS A 4 2.39 14.99 -28.58
C LYS A 4 2.60 16.09 -27.52
N ASN A 5 2.75 17.33 -27.97
CA ASN A 5 2.92 18.47 -27.06
C ASN A 5 1.63 18.79 -26.29
N LEU A 6 0.46 18.71 -26.93
CA LEU A 6 -0.83 18.82 -26.26
C LEU A 6 -0.96 17.77 -25.14
N TYR A 7 -0.67 16.50 -25.42
CA TYR A 7 -0.73 15.48 -24.39
C TYR A 7 0.32 15.67 -23.28
N ALA A 8 1.51 16.14 -23.62
CA ALA A 8 2.52 16.46 -22.61
C ALA A 8 2.04 17.58 -21.67
N TYR A 9 1.39 18.60 -22.22
CA TYR A 9 0.75 19.67 -21.46
C TYR A 9 -0.41 19.13 -20.62
N ALA A 10 -1.37 18.44 -21.24
CA ALA A 10 -2.55 17.93 -20.55
C ALA A 10 -2.19 17.00 -19.38
N THR A 11 -1.19 16.11 -19.57
CA THR A 11 -0.68 15.28 -18.48
C THR A 11 0.13 16.07 -17.44
N ALA A 12 0.55 17.29 -17.74
CA ALA A 12 1.11 18.20 -16.75
C ALA A 12 0.01 18.78 -15.84
N VAL A 13 -1.16 18.99 -16.34
CA VAL A 13 -2.29 19.62 -15.63
C VAL A 13 -3.11 18.59 -14.86
N MET A 14 -3.43 17.45 -15.45
CA MET A 14 -4.35 16.44 -14.90
C MET A 14 -3.85 15.03 -15.20
N GLU A 15 -4.14 14.11 -14.31
CA GLU A 15 -3.89 12.68 -14.50
C GLU A 15 -4.75 12.11 -15.63
N ALA A 16 -4.18 11.16 -16.37
CA ALA A 16 -4.95 10.40 -17.34
C ALA A 16 -6.01 9.55 -16.64
N TRP A 17 -7.22 9.54 -17.16
CA TRP A 17 -8.26 8.64 -16.70
C TRP A 17 -7.88 7.18 -17.00
N ASP A 18 -8.06 6.31 -16.02
CA ASP A 18 -7.92 4.87 -16.19
C ASP A 18 -9.15 4.16 -15.63
N GLY A 19 -9.77 3.34 -16.47
CA GLY A 19 -10.98 2.60 -16.13
C GLY A 19 -12.01 2.65 -17.26
N PRO A 20 -13.08 1.83 -17.19
CA PRO A 20 -14.13 1.81 -18.21
C PRO A 20 -14.95 3.10 -18.15
N ALA A 21 -14.90 3.87 -19.22
CA ALA A 21 -15.67 5.11 -19.34
C ALA A 21 -16.17 5.32 -20.77
N ALA A 22 -17.44 5.66 -20.88
CA ALA A 22 -18.05 6.27 -22.04
C ALA A 22 -18.54 7.65 -21.58
N ILE A 23 -17.91 8.71 -22.07
CA ILE A 23 -18.11 10.08 -21.58
C ILE A 23 -18.83 10.88 -22.67
N CYS A 24 -19.95 11.49 -22.31
CA CYS A 24 -20.58 12.54 -23.10
C CYS A 24 -20.58 13.82 -22.27
N GLY A 25 -20.25 14.94 -22.90
CA GLY A 25 -20.19 16.24 -22.24
C GLY A 25 -20.50 17.37 -23.19
N ALA A 26 -20.77 18.54 -22.61
CA ALA A 26 -20.95 19.78 -23.34
C ALA A 26 -20.21 20.90 -22.62
N HIS A 27 -19.61 21.79 -23.40
CA HIS A 27 -18.93 22.99 -22.92
C HIS A 27 -19.01 24.05 -24.00
N ASP A 28 -19.53 25.22 -23.65
CA ASP A 28 -19.79 26.31 -24.57
C ASP A 28 -20.54 25.85 -25.85
N ASP A 29 -19.95 26.06 -27.00
CA ASP A 29 -20.49 25.66 -28.31
C ASP A 29 -20.17 24.21 -28.70
N TRP A 30 -19.60 23.42 -27.81
CA TRP A 30 -19.17 22.04 -28.07
C TRP A 30 -20.02 21.01 -27.37
N ALA A 31 -20.33 19.92 -28.06
CA ALA A 31 -20.73 18.64 -27.47
C ALA A 31 -19.75 17.55 -27.91
N ILE A 32 -19.37 16.69 -26.97
CA ILE A 32 -18.35 15.67 -27.19
C ILE A 32 -18.84 14.31 -26.74
N ALA A 33 -18.32 13.27 -27.38
CA ALA A 33 -18.43 11.88 -26.89
C ALA A 33 -17.06 11.21 -27.03
N GLY A 34 -16.58 10.60 -25.94
CA GLY A 34 -15.26 9.98 -25.90
C GLY A 34 -15.27 8.66 -25.14
N MET A 35 -14.34 7.80 -25.51
CA MET A 35 -14.18 6.47 -24.91
C MET A 35 -12.89 6.40 -24.11
N ASP A 36 -12.89 5.58 -23.06
CA ASP A 36 -11.67 5.26 -22.31
C ASP A 36 -10.55 4.71 -23.22
N ARG A 37 -9.30 4.84 -22.78
CA ARG A 37 -8.14 4.44 -23.58
C ARG A 37 -8.08 2.95 -23.93
N ASN A 38 -8.72 2.10 -23.12
CA ASN A 38 -8.75 0.65 -23.31
C ASN A 38 -9.97 0.19 -24.13
N GLY A 39 -10.97 1.06 -24.31
CA GLY A 39 -12.19 0.75 -25.05
C GLY A 39 -13.09 -0.26 -24.35
N LEU A 40 -13.16 -0.20 -23.02
CA LEU A 40 -13.91 -1.15 -22.19
C LEU A 40 -15.43 -0.87 -22.20
N ARG A 41 -15.84 0.37 -22.46
CA ARG A 41 -17.24 0.76 -22.65
C ARG A 41 -17.49 1.12 -24.12
N PRO A 42 -18.47 0.51 -24.81
CA PRO A 42 -18.75 0.84 -26.20
C PRO A 42 -19.38 2.24 -26.33
N ILE A 43 -19.00 2.96 -27.39
CA ILE A 43 -19.74 4.13 -27.88
C ILE A 43 -19.97 3.96 -29.36
N ARG A 44 -21.21 4.07 -29.76
CA ARG A 44 -21.65 4.14 -31.16
C ARG A 44 -22.21 5.50 -31.44
N TYR A 45 -22.16 5.93 -32.71
CA TYR A 45 -22.79 7.17 -33.13
C TYR A 45 -23.55 7.02 -34.41
N THR A 46 -24.53 7.89 -34.57
CA THR A 46 -25.31 8.08 -35.80
C THR A 46 -25.34 9.57 -36.10
N LEU A 47 -24.96 9.91 -37.32
CA LEU A 47 -24.96 11.29 -37.83
C LEU A 47 -26.08 11.44 -38.83
N THR A 48 -26.89 12.47 -38.70
CA THR A 48 -27.86 12.95 -39.66
C THR A 48 -27.48 14.36 -40.13
N SER A 49 -28.29 14.97 -41.02
CA SER A 49 -28.10 16.40 -41.36
C SER A 49 -28.21 17.31 -40.15
N ASP A 50 -29.00 16.97 -39.13
CA ASP A 50 -29.37 17.86 -38.03
C ASP A 50 -28.90 17.38 -36.68
N TYR A 51 -28.55 16.10 -36.50
CA TYR A 51 -28.26 15.49 -35.22
C TYR A 51 -27.00 14.63 -35.25
N LEU A 52 -26.23 14.70 -34.15
CA LEU A 52 -25.28 13.68 -33.74
C LEU A 52 -25.85 12.94 -32.52
N ILE A 53 -26.07 11.65 -32.65
CA ILE A 53 -26.55 10.78 -31.59
C ILE A 53 -25.40 9.86 -31.20
N ALA A 54 -24.95 9.92 -29.96
CA ALA A 54 -23.89 9.08 -29.42
C ALA A 54 -24.36 8.35 -28.17
N GLY A 55 -24.03 7.07 -28.04
CA GLY A 55 -24.37 6.26 -26.89
C GLY A 55 -23.83 4.84 -26.98
N SER A 56 -24.07 4.03 -25.94
CA SER A 56 -23.55 2.64 -25.85
C SER A 56 -24.14 1.71 -26.90
N GLU A 57 -25.39 1.96 -27.32
CA GLU A 57 -26.16 1.10 -28.21
C GLU A 57 -26.64 1.85 -29.47
N THR A 58 -26.76 1.13 -30.58
CA THR A 58 -27.50 1.63 -31.77
C THR A 58 -29.00 1.47 -31.53
N GLY A 59 -29.78 2.44 -32.04
CA GLY A 59 -31.25 2.37 -31.95
C GLY A 59 -31.82 2.94 -30.65
N MET A 60 -31.03 3.62 -29.82
CA MET A 60 -31.54 4.35 -28.66
C MET A 60 -32.49 5.49 -29.05
N VAL A 61 -32.29 6.04 -30.24
CA VAL A 61 -33.21 6.98 -30.87
C VAL A 61 -33.63 6.37 -32.22
N VAL A 62 -34.93 6.33 -32.44
CA VAL A 62 -35.51 5.83 -33.71
C VAL A 62 -35.39 6.94 -34.75
N LEU A 63 -34.65 6.66 -35.80
CA LEU A 63 -34.48 7.55 -36.95
C LEU A 63 -34.89 6.86 -38.23
N PRO A 64 -35.50 7.59 -39.18
CA PRO A 64 -35.68 7.08 -40.54
C PRO A 64 -34.32 6.77 -41.21
N GLU A 65 -34.18 5.62 -41.79
CA GLU A 65 -32.90 5.20 -42.43
C GLU A 65 -32.42 6.19 -43.53
N ASN A 66 -33.35 6.83 -44.22
CA ASN A 66 -33.04 7.81 -45.27
C ASN A 66 -32.49 9.15 -44.73
N GLU A 67 -32.58 9.41 -43.44
CA GLU A 67 -32.00 10.61 -42.78
C GLU A 67 -30.59 10.37 -42.28
N ILE A 68 -30.15 9.12 -42.22
CA ILE A 68 -28.85 8.75 -41.67
C ILE A 68 -27.77 8.97 -42.74
N VAL A 69 -26.84 9.88 -42.42
CA VAL A 69 -25.67 10.18 -43.23
C VAL A 69 -24.54 9.20 -42.93
N GLU A 70 -24.30 8.91 -41.64
CA GLU A 70 -23.21 8.03 -41.23
C GLU A 70 -23.57 7.30 -39.94
N LYS A 71 -23.17 6.03 -39.83
CA LYS A 71 -23.16 5.23 -38.60
C LYS A 71 -21.73 4.80 -38.31
N GLY A 72 -21.30 4.98 -37.04
CA GLY A 72 -19.95 4.59 -36.68
C GLY A 72 -19.81 4.18 -35.22
N ARG A 73 -18.59 3.87 -34.85
CA ARG A 73 -18.19 3.59 -33.47
C ARG A 73 -16.98 4.45 -33.08
N VAL A 74 -16.95 4.89 -31.86
CA VAL A 74 -15.77 5.52 -31.26
C VAL A 74 -14.86 4.39 -30.79
N GLY A 75 -13.59 4.44 -31.17
CA GLY A 75 -12.59 3.44 -30.78
C GLY A 75 -11.91 3.77 -29.45
N PRO A 76 -11.05 2.87 -28.93
CA PRO A 76 -10.30 3.08 -27.72
C PRO A 76 -9.49 4.38 -27.72
N GLY A 77 -9.67 5.22 -26.71
CA GLY A 77 -9.01 6.52 -26.60
C GLY A 77 -9.39 7.54 -27.66
N GLN A 78 -10.46 7.29 -28.40
CA GLN A 78 -10.98 8.20 -29.43
C GLN A 78 -12.11 9.07 -28.87
N MET A 79 -12.34 10.18 -29.53
CA MET A 79 -13.46 11.08 -29.29
C MET A 79 -14.04 11.62 -30.60
N ILE A 80 -15.30 12.02 -30.55
CA ILE A 80 -15.98 12.78 -31.59
C ILE A 80 -16.59 14.02 -30.98
N ALA A 81 -16.77 15.05 -31.78
CA ALA A 81 -17.33 16.30 -31.30
C ALA A 81 -18.21 16.99 -32.35
N ILE A 82 -19.09 17.84 -31.87
CA ILE A 82 -19.82 18.81 -32.70
C ILE A 82 -19.57 20.21 -32.16
N ASN A 83 -19.30 21.16 -33.06
CA ASN A 83 -19.29 22.57 -32.75
C ASN A 83 -20.59 23.20 -33.27
N PHE A 84 -21.43 23.73 -32.36
CA PHE A 84 -22.74 24.29 -32.70
C PHE A 84 -22.64 25.62 -33.45
N LYS A 85 -21.60 26.42 -33.16
CA LYS A 85 -21.38 27.70 -33.81
C LYS A 85 -20.93 27.52 -35.26
N GLU A 86 -20.02 26.58 -35.48
CA GLU A 86 -19.52 26.24 -36.82
C GLU A 86 -20.44 25.27 -37.57
N LYS A 87 -21.40 24.65 -36.88
CA LYS A 87 -22.29 23.60 -37.39
C LYS A 87 -21.51 22.46 -38.05
N LYS A 88 -20.43 22.05 -37.37
CA LYS A 88 -19.48 21.09 -37.91
C LYS A 88 -19.31 19.87 -36.98
N PHE A 89 -19.34 18.69 -37.58
CA PHE A 89 -18.89 17.44 -36.94
C PHE A 89 -17.38 17.31 -37.06
N TYR A 90 -16.75 16.87 -36.00
CA TYR A 90 -15.32 16.59 -35.90
C TYR A 90 -15.08 15.13 -35.57
N SER A 91 -14.38 14.42 -36.45
CA SER A 91 -13.83 13.11 -36.19
C SER A 91 -12.69 13.15 -35.16
N ASP A 92 -12.25 12.02 -34.64
CA ASP A 92 -11.15 11.91 -33.67
C ASP A 92 -9.89 12.66 -34.12
N SER A 93 -9.48 12.46 -35.36
CA SER A 93 -8.27 13.11 -35.90
C SER A 93 -8.43 14.63 -36.05
N GLU A 94 -9.62 15.08 -36.46
CA GLU A 94 -9.88 16.50 -36.66
C GLU A 94 -9.97 17.25 -35.34
N ILE A 95 -10.69 16.72 -34.34
CA ILE A 95 -10.78 17.39 -33.04
C ILE A 95 -9.43 17.42 -32.31
N LYS A 96 -8.66 16.33 -32.37
CA LYS A 96 -7.31 16.30 -31.78
C LYS A 96 -6.35 17.27 -32.48
N LYS A 97 -6.45 17.38 -33.81
CA LYS A 97 -5.68 18.37 -34.57
C LYS A 97 -6.08 19.78 -34.16
N HIS A 98 -7.38 20.08 -34.15
CA HIS A 98 -7.91 21.37 -33.72
C HIS A 98 -7.38 21.75 -32.32
N LEU A 99 -7.57 20.90 -31.32
CA LEU A 99 -7.09 21.14 -29.95
C LEU A 99 -5.57 21.37 -29.88
N SER A 100 -4.80 20.61 -30.66
CA SER A 100 -3.33 20.74 -30.65
C SER A 100 -2.80 22.05 -31.27
N GLU A 101 -3.67 22.81 -31.91
CA GLU A 101 -3.35 24.08 -32.58
C GLU A 101 -3.93 25.32 -31.87
N THR A 102 -4.74 25.14 -30.81
CA THR A 102 -5.35 26.25 -30.05
C THR A 102 -4.36 27.10 -29.28
N LYS A 103 -3.29 26.49 -28.79
CA LYS A 103 -2.28 27.11 -27.94
C LYS A 103 -0.86 26.68 -28.35
N PRO A 104 0.18 27.43 -27.96
CA PRO A 104 1.58 27.06 -28.26
C PRO A 104 2.15 26.04 -27.31
N PHE A 105 1.47 24.88 -27.15
CA PHE A 105 1.88 23.80 -26.21
C PHE A 105 3.31 23.36 -26.40
N GLY A 106 3.84 23.46 -27.64
CA GLY A 106 5.23 23.07 -27.92
C GLY A 106 6.24 23.99 -27.26
N ASP A 107 5.92 25.28 -27.07
CA ASP A 107 6.79 26.20 -26.36
C ASP A 107 6.63 26.04 -24.84
N TRP A 108 5.42 25.93 -24.36
CA TRP A 108 5.13 25.74 -22.94
C TRP A 108 5.79 24.48 -22.37
N THR A 109 5.71 23.35 -23.08
CA THR A 109 6.28 22.07 -22.60
C THR A 109 7.82 22.04 -22.56
N LYS A 110 8.51 23.04 -23.14
CA LYS A 110 9.96 23.20 -22.98
C LYS A 110 10.37 23.56 -21.56
N ASN A 111 9.45 24.18 -20.80
CA ASN A 111 9.68 24.58 -19.41
C ASN A 111 9.72 23.37 -18.46
N ILE A 112 9.17 22.23 -18.88
CA ILE A 112 9.22 21.01 -18.08
C ILE A 112 10.68 20.52 -17.99
N THR A 113 11.24 20.59 -16.78
CA THR A 113 12.60 20.16 -16.52
C THR A 113 12.61 18.74 -15.92
N HIS A 114 13.41 17.85 -16.47
CA HIS A 114 13.59 16.49 -15.92
C HIS A 114 14.80 16.46 -14.98
N ILE A 115 14.63 15.87 -13.79
CA ILE A 115 15.71 15.78 -12.77
C ILE A 115 16.97 15.12 -13.31
N ASP A 116 16.84 14.06 -14.08
CA ASP A 116 17.98 13.28 -14.59
C ASP A 116 18.87 14.06 -15.57
N LYS A 117 18.34 15.11 -16.18
CA LYS A 117 19.14 16.03 -17.01
C LYS A 117 20.00 16.98 -16.18
N LEU A 118 19.66 17.14 -14.89
CA LEU A 118 20.34 18.06 -13.98
C LEU A 118 21.39 17.34 -13.12
N VAL A 119 21.22 16.03 -12.89
CA VAL A 119 22.14 15.24 -12.07
C VAL A 119 23.49 15.13 -12.78
N LYS A 120 24.50 15.78 -12.21
CA LYS A 120 25.90 15.64 -12.57
C LYS A 120 26.49 14.53 -11.70
N SER A 121 27.63 13.95 -12.08
CA SER A 121 28.31 12.81 -11.44
C SER A 121 28.18 12.74 -9.91
N VAL A 122 28.25 11.52 -9.39
CA VAL A 122 28.13 11.16 -7.96
C VAL A 122 29.17 11.93 -7.13
N ASP A 123 28.69 12.59 -6.08
CA ASP A 123 29.52 13.28 -5.10
C ASP A 123 30.09 12.26 -4.11
N GLU A 124 31.41 12.05 -4.11
CA GLU A 124 32.08 11.08 -3.24
C GLU A 124 31.92 11.40 -1.74
N GLU A 125 31.73 12.67 -1.38
CA GLU A 125 31.47 13.11 0.00
C GLU A 125 30.21 12.47 0.64
N LEU A 126 29.29 11.94 -0.16
CA LEU A 126 28.07 11.30 0.32
C LEU A 126 28.30 9.91 0.95
N ARG A 127 29.50 9.37 0.84
CA ARG A 127 29.89 8.02 1.31
C ARG A 127 30.48 8.04 2.73
N GLU A 128 30.86 9.20 3.25
CA GLU A 128 31.51 9.30 4.56
C GLU A 128 30.47 9.59 5.65
N ILE A 129 29.96 8.54 6.24
CA ILE A 129 29.22 8.62 7.51
C ILE A 129 29.99 7.80 8.53
N ASP A 130 30.08 8.34 9.73
CA ASP A 130 30.55 7.60 10.88
C ASP A 130 29.59 6.40 11.11
N ASP A 131 30.14 5.19 11.07
CA ASP A 131 29.42 3.94 11.28
C ASP A 131 28.67 3.94 12.63
N HIS A 132 29.14 4.70 13.61
CA HIS A 132 28.52 4.83 14.92
C HIS A 132 27.28 5.74 14.86
N ASP A 133 27.35 6.88 14.17
CA ASP A 133 26.21 7.77 13.98
C ASP A 133 25.11 7.10 13.14
N LEU A 134 25.51 6.40 12.05
CA LEU A 134 24.60 5.63 11.23
C LEU A 134 23.82 4.59 12.05
N ARG A 135 24.52 3.85 12.91
CA ARG A 135 23.90 2.84 13.78
C ARG A 135 22.93 3.44 14.77
N ARG A 136 23.26 4.58 15.39
CA ARG A 136 22.37 5.33 16.28
C ARG A 136 21.11 5.77 15.56
N ARG A 137 21.23 6.28 14.32
CA ARG A 137 20.09 6.66 13.50
C ARG A 137 19.19 5.47 13.19
N MET A 138 19.75 4.35 12.74
CA MET A 138 18.99 3.12 12.53
C MET A 138 18.30 2.63 13.81
N SER A 139 19.02 2.60 14.93
CA SER A 139 18.50 2.15 16.22
C SER A 139 17.40 3.04 16.79
N SER A 140 17.39 4.35 16.46
CA SER A 140 16.34 5.28 16.88
C SER A 140 14.96 4.92 16.32
N PHE A 141 14.93 4.18 15.22
CA PHE A 141 13.72 3.65 14.58
C PHE A 141 13.58 2.13 14.70
N ASP A 142 14.37 1.54 15.64
CA ASP A 142 14.41 0.11 15.95
C ASP A 142 14.70 -0.78 14.74
N TRP A 143 15.45 -0.27 13.78
CA TRP A 143 15.97 -1.11 12.70
C TRP A 143 16.81 -2.23 13.30
N SER A 144 16.68 -3.41 12.74
CA SER A 144 17.29 -4.63 13.24
C SER A 144 18.26 -5.24 12.22
N MET A 145 19.05 -6.22 12.67
CA MET A 145 19.85 -7.05 11.77
C MET A 145 18.95 -7.80 10.76
N GLU A 146 17.74 -8.15 11.18
CA GLU A 146 16.77 -8.82 10.30
C GLU A 146 16.33 -7.92 9.15
N ASP A 147 16.12 -6.62 9.42
CA ASP A 147 15.80 -5.63 8.37
C ASP A 147 16.93 -5.50 7.35
N MET A 148 18.19 -5.57 7.83
CA MET A 148 19.34 -5.52 6.95
C MET A 148 19.50 -6.78 6.08
N GLU A 149 19.24 -7.96 6.66
CA GLU A 149 19.48 -9.25 6.01
C GLU A 149 18.28 -9.75 5.20
N LEU A 150 17.07 -9.56 5.70
CA LEU A 150 15.87 -10.13 5.09
C LEU A 150 15.07 -9.12 4.26
N ILE A 151 15.33 -7.81 4.41
CA ILE A 151 14.63 -6.76 3.68
C ILE A 151 15.58 -6.05 2.73
N LEU A 152 16.55 -5.28 3.27
CA LEU A 152 17.41 -4.43 2.45
C LEU A 152 18.28 -5.25 1.48
N HIS A 153 18.91 -6.32 1.94
CA HIS A 153 19.82 -7.13 1.11
C HIS A 153 19.09 -7.79 -0.09
N PRO A 154 17.95 -8.48 0.08
CA PRO A 154 17.20 -9.05 -1.05
C PRO A 154 16.68 -7.98 -2.02
N MET A 155 16.25 -6.81 -1.54
CA MET A 155 15.80 -5.72 -2.41
C MET A 155 16.89 -5.29 -3.38
N ILE A 156 18.14 -5.29 -2.96
CA ILE A 156 19.28 -4.94 -3.81
C ILE A 156 19.65 -6.10 -4.73
N MET A 157 19.78 -7.31 -4.18
CA MET A 157 20.26 -8.47 -4.94
C MET A 157 19.25 -8.93 -5.98
N GLU A 158 17.94 -8.92 -5.64
CA GLU A 158 16.88 -9.44 -6.50
C GLU A 158 16.08 -8.35 -7.24
N GLN A 159 16.28 -7.07 -6.91
CA GLN A 159 15.56 -5.91 -7.47
C GLN A 159 14.02 -6.00 -7.29
N LYS A 160 13.59 -6.62 -6.21
CA LYS A 160 12.19 -6.76 -5.84
C LYS A 160 12.05 -6.77 -4.32
N GLU A 161 10.85 -6.51 -3.85
CA GLU A 161 10.52 -6.66 -2.44
C GLU A 161 10.81 -8.09 -1.96
N ALA A 162 11.33 -8.21 -0.75
CA ALA A 162 11.59 -9.51 -0.14
C ALA A 162 10.30 -10.33 -0.03
N THR A 163 10.38 -11.60 -0.36
CA THR A 163 9.25 -12.53 -0.22
C THR A 163 9.25 -13.14 1.16
N GLY A 164 8.07 -13.18 1.79
CA GLY A 164 7.85 -13.80 3.08
C GLY A 164 6.74 -14.85 3.03
N SER A 165 6.38 -15.38 4.19
CA SER A 165 5.20 -16.24 4.33
C SER A 165 3.91 -15.40 4.24
N MET A 166 2.79 -16.04 3.91
CA MET A 166 1.49 -15.38 3.89
C MET A 166 0.89 -15.16 5.28
N GLY A 167 1.35 -15.88 6.29
CA GLY A 167 0.91 -15.75 7.67
C GLY A 167 1.78 -14.77 8.45
N ASP A 168 1.15 -14.00 9.33
CA ASP A 168 1.81 -13.15 10.32
C ASP A 168 1.29 -13.57 11.71
N ASP A 169 2.17 -14.14 12.51
CA ASP A 169 1.89 -14.60 13.87
C ASP A 169 2.55 -13.73 14.94
N SER A 170 3.08 -12.57 14.52
CA SER A 170 3.61 -11.56 15.44
C SER A 170 2.50 -10.66 16.01
N PRO A 171 2.72 -9.98 17.14
CA PRO A 171 1.71 -9.11 17.73
C PRO A 171 1.35 -7.93 16.83
N LEU A 172 0.08 -7.51 16.89
CA LEU A 172 -0.30 -6.21 16.38
C LEU A 172 0.60 -5.12 16.99
N ALA A 173 0.95 -4.09 16.21
CA ALA A 173 1.90 -3.06 16.63
C ALA A 173 1.53 -2.41 18.00
N VAL A 174 0.23 -2.27 18.30
CA VAL A 174 -0.24 -1.73 19.59
C VAL A 174 0.00 -2.71 20.75
N LEU A 175 0.00 -4.01 20.51
CA LEU A 175 0.18 -5.07 21.50
C LEU A 175 1.64 -5.47 21.67
N SER A 176 2.49 -5.19 20.69
CA SER A 176 3.92 -5.49 20.74
C SER A 176 4.61 -4.76 21.88
N LYS A 177 5.51 -5.47 22.57
CA LYS A 177 6.43 -4.91 23.57
C LYS A 177 7.67 -4.27 22.95
N LYS A 178 7.91 -4.54 21.66
CA LYS A 178 8.99 -3.90 20.89
C LYS A 178 8.47 -2.60 20.27
N TYR A 179 9.36 -1.68 19.97
CA TYR A 179 8.97 -0.53 19.16
C TYR A 179 8.63 -1.03 17.74
N ARG A 180 7.49 -0.61 17.25
CA ARG A 180 7.09 -0.81 15.86
C ARG A 180 6.85 0.56 15.26
N GLY A 181 7.52 0.88 14.17
CA GLY A 181 7.32 2.13 13.45
C GLY A 181 5.84 2.41 13.15
N LEU A 182 5.47 3.66 13.02
CA LEU A 182 4.06 4.06 12.89
C LEU A 182 3.35 3.41 11.69
N HIS A 183 4.08 3.09 10.62
CA HIS A 183 3.54 2.41 9.44
C HIS A 183 2.91 1.04 9.76
N HIS A 184 3.38 0.34 10.76
CA HIS A 184 2.81 -0.95 11.18
C HIS A 184 1.42 -0.85 11.80
N PHE A 185 0.95 0.36 12.16
CA PHE A 185 -0.42 0.58 12.59
C PHE A 185 -1.39 0.77 11.43
N PHE A 186 -0.90 0.98 10.22
CA PHE A 186 -1.71 1.16 9.03
C PHE A 186 -1.82 -0.12 8.21
N ARG A 187 -3.01 -0.38 7.71
CA ARG A 187 -3.31 -1.47 6.79
C ARG A 187 -3.85 -0.90 5.49
N GLN A 188 -3.28 -1.33 4.37
CA GLN A 188 -3.74 -0.94 3.04
C GLN A 188 -5.19 -1.39 2.84
N ASN A 189 -6.07 -0.48 2.43
CA ASN A 189 -7.40 -0.85 1.97
C ASN A 189 -7.30 -1.51 0.60
N PHE A 190 -8.10 -2.55 0.38
CA PHE A 190 -8.24 -3.16 -0.92
C PHE A 190 -9.43 -2.58 -1.67
N SER A 191 -9.26 -2.44 -2.98
CA SER A 191 -10.35 -2.19 -3.90
C SER A 191 -10.56 -3.43 -4.75
N GLN A 192 -11.77 -3.93 -4.82
CA GLN A 192 -12.10 -4.99 -5.78
C GLN A 192 -12.22 -4.37 -7.16
N VAL A 193 -11.21 -4.59 -7.99
CA VAL A 193 -11.18 -4.08 -9.37
C VAL A 193 -12.09 -4.93 -10.24
N THR A 194 -13.11 -4.30 -10.82
CA THR A 194 -14.13 -5.00 -11.60
C THR A 194 -13.77 -5.23 -13.07
N ASN A 195 -12.85 -4.41 -13.65
CA ASN A 195 -12.52 -4.48 -15.07
C ASN A 195 -11.09 -4.07 -15.38
N PRO A 196 -10.45 -4.83 -16.28
CA PRO A 196 -9.74 -5.99 -15.79
C PRO A 196 -8.69 -5.52 -14.80
N PRO A 197 -8.32 -6.30 -13.80
CA PRO A 197 -7.21 -5.95 -12.92
C PRO A 197 -5.96 -5.77 -13.77
N VAL A 198 -5.13 -4.79 -13.41
CA VAL A 198 -3.84 -4.60 -14.06
C VAL A 198 -2.94 -5.74 -13.59
N ASP A 199 -2.52 -6.60 -14.52
CA ASP A 199 -1.56 -7.67 -14.24
C ASP A 199 -0.11 -7.14 -14.19
N SER A 200 0.81 -7.93 -13.65
CA SER A 200 2.21 -7.51 -13.47
C SER A 200 2.97 -7.19 -14.77
N LEU A 201 2.51 -7.69 -15.91
CA LEU A 201 3.10 -7.36 -17.21
C LEU A 201 2.61 -6.01 -17.72
N ARG A 202 1.33 -5.71 -17.49
CA ARG A 202 0.69 -4.46 -17.91
C ARG A 202 1.03 -3.29 -16.97
N GLU A 203 1.35 -3.52 -15.69
CA GLU A 203 1.71 -2.49 -14.72
C GLU A 203 2.74 -1.50 -15.29
N ARG A 204 3.77 -2.00 -15.97
CA ARG A 204 4.84 -1.17 -16.54
C ARG A 204 4.41 -0.31 -17.71
N VAL A 205 3.34 -0.68 -18.38
CA VAL A 205 2.84 0.00 -19.60
C VAL A 205 1.76 1.03 -19.27
N VAL A 206 0.85 0.67 -18.34
CA VAL A 206 -0.35 1.46 -18.05
C VAL A 206 -0.23 2.32 -16.79
N MET A 207 0.73 2.02 -15.90
CA MET A 207 0.90 2.70 -14.64
C MET A 207 2.11 3.64 -14.64
N SER A 208 2.05 4.69 -13.83
CA SER A 208 3.10 5.70 -13.77
C SER A 208 3.36 6.18 -12.35
N LEU A 209 4.65 6.17 -11.97
CA LEU A 209 5.16 6.80 -10.74
C LEU A 209 5.64 8.24 -11.00
N ARG A 210 5.44 8.75 -12.21
CA ARG A 210 5.88 10.10 -12.57
C ARG A 210 5.31 11.12 -11.62
N THR A 211 6.19 11.91 -11.05
CA THR A 211 5.88 12.90 -10.02
C THR A 211 6.34 14.28 -10.48
N ARG A 212 5.55 15.26 -10.17
CA ARG A 212 5.88 16.67 -10.46
C ARG A 212 6.10 17.42 -9.17
N ILE A 213 7.06 18.30 -9.18
CA ILE A 213 7.43 19.14 -8.06
C ILE A 213 7.32 20.59 -8.51
N GLY A 214 6.42 21.33 -7.90
CA GLY A 214 6.14 22.72 -8.24
C GLY A 214 4.82 23.20 -7.66
N ASN A 215 4.51 24.45 -7.93
CA ASN A 215 3.20 25.03 -7.68
C ASN A 215 2.27 24.63 -8.82
N LEU A 216 1.15 23.99 -8.50
CA LEU A 216 0.17 23.59 -9.51
C LEU A 216 -0.64 24.76 -10.05
N SER A 217 -0.53 25.95 -9.41
CA SER A 217 -1.32 27.13 -9.79
C SER A 217 -2.83 26.82 -9.85
N ASN A 218 -3.60 27.60 -10.60
CA ASN A 218 -4.98 27.27 -10.90
C ASN A 218 -5.03 26.35 -12.13
N ILE A 219 -5.39 25.09 -11.95
CA ILE A 219 -5.45 24.10 -13.03
C ILE A 219 -6.51 24.43 -14.11
N LEU A 220 -7.43 25.34 -13.81
CA LEU A 220 -8.43 25.81 -14.78
C LEU A 220 -7.87 26.90 -15.69
N ASP A 221 -6.74 27.51 -15.34
CA ASP A 221 -6.05 28.48 -16.19
C ASP A 221 -5.17 27.70 -17.19
N GLU A 222 -5.54 27.79 -18.46
CA GLU A 222 -4.82 27.13 -19.53
C GLU A 222 -3.67 28.00 -20.00
N ASP A 223 -2.56 28.01 -19.25
CA ASP A 223 -1.38 28.84 -19.49
C ASP A 223 -0.04 28.06 -19.37
N GLU A 224 1.07 28.77 -19.66
CA GLU A 224 2.41 28.20 -19.63
C GLU A 224 2.92 27.84 -18.22
N LYS A 225 2.37 28.45 -17.17
CA LYS A 225 2.79 28.22 -15.78
C LYS A 225 2.54 26.77 -15.33
N GLN A 226 1.56 26.10 -15.96
CA GLN A 226 1.29 24.68 -15.71
C GLN A 226 2.46 23.77 -16.11
N CYS A 227 3.38 24.26 -16.93
CA CYS A 227 4.58 23.53 -17.36
C CYS A 227 5.85 23.93 -16.59
N ASP A 228 5.79 24.94 -15.72
CA ASP A 228 6.94 25.38 -14.92
C ASP A 228 7.12 24.48 -13.70
N HIS A 229 7.65 23.27 -13.92
CA HIS A 229 7.85 22.30 -12.86
C HIS A 229 9.04 21.35 -13.13
N LEU A 230 9.55 20.78 -12.05
CA LEU A 230 10.53 19.71 -12.10
C LEU A 230 9.80 18.36 -12.16
N GLN A 231 10.12 17.54 -13.15
CA GLN A 231 9.56 16.21 -13.33
C GLN A 231 10.54 15.14 -12.85
N LEU A 232 10.02 14.20 -12.08
CA LEU A 232 10.71 12.99 -11.58
C LEU A 232 10.02 11.77 -12.19
N ASP A 233 10.77 10.73 -12.54
CA ASP A 233 10.19 9.46 -12.99
C ASP A 233 9.66 8.62 -11.83
N SER A 234 10.06 8.93 -10.60
CA SER A 234 9.62 8.28 -9.37
C SER A 234 9.59 9.29 -8.21
N PRO A 235 8.68 9.13 -7.22
CA PRO A 235 8.75 9.91 -5.99
C PRO A 235 9.93 9.53 -5.09
N VAL A 236 10.61 8.40 -5.35
CA VAL A 236 11.74 7.89 -4.54
C VAL A 236 13.05 8.37 -5.14
N LEU A 237 13.79 9.17 -4.37
CA LEU A 237 14.98 9.86 -4.83
C LEU A 237 16.26 9.29 -4.20
N SER A 238 17.30 9.19 -5.03
CA SER A 238 18.66 9.02 -4.49
C SER A 238 19.10 10.28 -3.76
N ILE A 239 20.14 10.16 -2.91
CA ILE A 239 20.75 11.32 -2.22
C ILE A 239 21.22 12.36 -3.24
N ASN A 240 21.81 11.94 -4.35
CA ASN A 240 22.26 12.84 -5.42
C ASN A 240 21.11 13.56 -6.11
N GLN A 241 20.04 12.83 -6.46
CA GLN A 241 18.85 13.44 -7.05
C GLN A 241 18.21 14.43 -6.07
N PHE A 242 18.13 14.10 -4.78
CA PHE A 242 17.57 14.98 -3.77
C PHE A 242 18.42 16.25 -3.57
N LYS A 243 19.75 16.13 -3.53
CA LYS A 243 20.68 17.26 -3.48
C LYS A 243 20.54 18.16 -4.72
N THR A 244 20.50 17.56 -5.91
CA THR A 244 20.29 18.27 -7.17
C THR A 244 18.94 19.00 -7.22
N MET A 245 17.88 18.33 -6.80
CA MET A 245 16.55 18.91 -6.66
C MET A 245 16.57 20.15 -5.76
N ARG A 246 17.17 20.04 -4.58
CA ARG A 246 17.29 21.16 -3.62
C ARG A 246 18.10 22.33 -4.19
N GLN A 247 19.18 22.03 -4.93
CA GLN A 247 19.98 23.08 -5.61
C GLN A 247 19.18 23.78 -6.72
N TYR A 248 18.36 23.03 -7.46
CA TYR A 248 17.49 23.59 -8.50
C TYR A 248 16.41 24.53 -7.91
N MET A 249 15.82 24.12 -6.79
CA MET A 249 14.77 24.89 -6.09
C MET A 249 15.28 26.19 -5.45
N LYS A 250 16.55 26.27 -5.08
CA LYS A 250 17.21 27.46 -4.48
C LYS A 250 16.38 28.17 -3.41
N ASP A 251 16.01 29.42 -3.68
CA ASP A 251 15.32 30.31 -2.74
C ASP A 251 13.82 30.01 -2.58
N THR A 252 13.28 29.07 -3.38
CA THR A 252 11.87 28.69 -3.30
C THR A 252 11.60 27.51 -2.38
N VAL A 253 12.63 27.01 -1.66
CA VAL A 253 12.56 25.87 -0.75
C VAL A 253 12.69 26.30 0.71
N LYS A 254 11.80 25.81 1.57
CA LYS A 254 11.90 25.90 3.02
C LYS A 254 12.15 24.50 3.60
N VAL A 255 13.20 24.37 4.38
CA VAL A 255 13.45 23.13 5.16
C VAL A 255 12.88 23.32 6.55
N LEU A 256 12.01 22.41 6.96
CA LEU A 256 11.42 22.36 8.31
C LEU A 256 12.00 21.14 9.04
N ASP A 257 12.48 21.40 10.23
CA ASP A 257 13.02 20.39 11.13
C ASP A 257 11.88 19.58 11.77
N THR A 258 11.94 18.27 11.67
CA THR A 258 10.97 17.36 12.28
C THR A 258 11.51 16.71 13.54
N THR A 259 12.52 17.28 14.16
CA THR A 259 13.03 16.85 15.48
C THR A 259 12.47 17.74 16.59
N MET A 260 12.43 17.19 17.80
CA MET A 260 11.99 17.87 19.01
C MET A 260 13.10 17.80 20.05
N ASP A 261 13.45 18.95 20.63
CA ASP A 261 14.38 19.04 21.75
C ASP A 261 13.77 18.41 23.02
N ILE A 262 14.42 17.37 23.53
CA ILE A 262 14.00 16.65 24.74
C ILE A 262 14.58 17.21 26.01
N THR A 263 15.44 18.23 25.93
CA THR A 263 16.02 18.91 27.14
C THR A 263 15.06 19.91 27.75
N ASP A 264 14.10 20.43 26.97
CA ASP A 264 13.01 21.28 27.46
C ASP A 264 11.83 20.40 27.93
N PRO A 265 11.52 20.35 29.23
CA PRO A 265 10.42 19.55 29.78
C PRO A 265 9.02 20.02 29.33
N ASN A 266 8.90 21.20 28.75
CA ASN A 266 7.63 21.71 28.22
C ASN A 266 7.35 21.24 26.78
N ASN A 267 8.31 20.60 26.14
CA ASN A 267 8.13 20.06 24.80
C ASN A 267 7.42 18.71 24.85
N ASN A 268 6.57 18.48 23.87
CA ASN A 268 5.92 17.21 23.57
C ASN A 268 5.57 17.15 22.08
N PHE A 269 5.25 15.94 21.61
CA PHE A 269 4.96 15.71 20.18
C PHE A 269 3.78 16.53 19.66
N GLU A 270 2.74 16.72 20.47
CA GLU A 270 1.57 17.49 20.06
C GLU A 270 1.94 18.95 19.78
N LYS A 271 2.66 19.59 20.71
CA LYS A 271 3.15 20.97 20.57
C LYS A 271 4.09 21.11 19.37
N ALA A 272 5.03 20.17 19.23
CA ALA A 272 5.98 20.17 18.11
C ALA A 272 5.29 20.03 16.74
N LEU A 273 4.25 19.20 16.63
CA LEU A 273 3.45 19.07 15.41
C LEU A 273 2.63 20.32 15.11
N LEU A 274 2.04 20.97 16.12
CA LEU A 274 1.29 22.21 15.93
C LEU A 274 2.21 23.36 15.49
N ASP A 275 3.42 23.43 16.05
CA ASP A 275 4.43 24.39 15.64
C ASP A 275 4.92 24.12 14.19
N LEU A 276 5.17 22.85 13.85
CA LEU A 276 5.51 22.46 12.47
C LEU A 276 4.43 22.87 11.47
N ASN A 277 3.15 22.69 11.82
CA ASN A 277 2.02 23.12 11.00
C ASN A 277 2.01 24.64 10.79
N ARG A 278 2.27 25.41 11.84
CA ARG A 278 2.37 26.87 11.78
C ARG A 278 3.51 27.30 10.86
N GLN A 279 4.71 26.73 11.05
CA GLN A 279 5.88 27.03 10.21
C GLN A 279 5.61 26.68 8.74
N ALA A 280 4.92 25.56 8.44
CA ALA A 280 4.55 25.20 7.08
C ALA A 280 3.54 26.19 6.47
N GLU A 281 2.53 26.64 7.21
CA GLU A 281 1.57 27.66 6.78
C GLU A 281 2.26 29.00 6.50
N GLU A 282 3.13 29.44 7.40
CA GLU A 282 3.91 30.68 7.25
C GLU A 282 4.77 30.63 5.99
N ALA A 283 5.51 29.52 5.79
CA ALA A 283 6.35 29.33 4.61
C ALA A 283 5.55 29.46 3.30
N VAL A 284 4.37 28.84 3.21
CA VAL A 284 3.52 28.96 2.00
C VAL A 284 3.05 30.40 1.79
N ARG A 285 2.66 31.10 2.86
CA ARG A 285 2.22 32.51 2.79
C ARG A 285 3.36 33.47 2.46
N GLU A 286 4.60 33.12 2.81
CA GLU A 286 5.83 33.84 2.42
C GLU A 286 6.22 33.61 0.95
N GLY A 287 5.53 32.68 0.24
CA GLY A 287 5.75 32.41 -1.18
C GLY A 287 6.69 31.23 -1.47
N TYR A 288 7.08 30.45 -0.46
CA TYR A 288 7.80 29.20 -0.72
C TYR A 288 6.91 28.21 -1.46
N VAL A 289 7.46 27.57 -2.48
CA VAL A 289 6.78 26.60 -3.36
C VAL A 289 7.13 25.16 -2.97
N HIS A 290 8.20 24.98 -2.21
CA HIS A 290 8.71 23.67 -1.82
C HIS A 290 8.96 23.62 -0.33
N ILE A 291 8.35 22.66 0.35
CA ILE A 291 8.65 22.36 1.74
C ILE A 291 9.40 21.04 1.80
N ILE A 292 10.50 20.98 2.55
CA ILE A 292 11.22 19.77 2.89
C ILE A 292 11.04 19.51 4.39
N LEU A 293 10.42 18.39 4.74
CA LEU A 293 10.43 17.86 6.10
C LEU A 293 11.67 16.99 6.29
N SER A 294 12.50 17.30 7.29
CA SER A 294 13.78 16.62 7.49
C SER A 294 14.02 16.27 8.95
N ASP A 295 14.41 15.02 9.21
CA ASP A 295 14.83 14.54 10.54
C ASP A 295 16.38 14.47 10.69
N LYS A 296 17.12 15.17 9.82
CA LYS A 296 18.61 15.13 9.84
C LYS A 296 19.22 15.61 11.14
N ASN A 297 18.53 16.48 11.89
CA ASN A 297 18.99 17.02 13.16
C ASN A 297 18.79 16.05 14.35
N LEU A 298 18.36 14.80 14.06
CA LEU A 298 18.32 13.72 15.05
C LEU A 298 19.67 13.61 15.76
N SER A 299 19.66 13.75 17.06
CA SER A 299 20.85 13.75 17.92
C SER A 299 20.48 13.30 19.34
N LYS A 300 21.45 13.16 20.23
CA LYS A 300 21.20 12.76 21.63
C LYS A 300 20.11 13.61 22.31
N ASN A 301 20.05 14.90 21.98
CA ASN A 301 19.12 15.85 22.60
C ASN A 301 17.85 16.10 21.76
N ASN A 302 17.83 15.65 20.51
CA ASN A 302 16.74 15.90 19.57
C ASN A 302 16.16 14.58 19.08
N VAL A 303 14.94 14.24 19.50
CA VAL A 303 14.19 13.07 19.04
C VAL A 303 13.42 13.41 17.76
N ALA A 304 13.41 12.50 16.79
CA ALA A 304 12.61 12.68 15.58
C ALA A 304 11.12 12.40 15.85
N LEU A 305 10.26 13.28 15.32
CA LEU A 305 8.84 12.98 15.18
C LEU A 305 8.67 11.87 14.12
N PRO A 306 7.77 10.89 14.33
CA PRO A 306 7.49 9.91 13.28
C PRO A 306 7.10 10.62 11.98
N MET A 307 7.85 10.36 10.91
CA MET A 307 7.74 11.14 9.66
C MET A 307 6.36 11.04 9.01
N ILE A 308 5.69 9.89 9.14
CA ILE A 308 4.31 9.70 8.68
C ILE A 308 3.36 10.65 9.41
N LEU A 309 3.53 10.80 10.73
CA LEU A 309 2.71 11.70 11.55
C LEU A 309 2.98 13.17 11.22
N ALA A 310 4.24 13.57 11.09
CA ALA A 310 4.64 14.92 10.69
C ALA A 310 4.11 15.28 9.29
N THR A 311 4.27 14.37 8.32
CA THR A 311 3.78 14.56 6.94
C THR A 311 2.26 14.71 6.90
N SER A 312 1.52 13.81 7.55
CA SER A 312 0.06 13.85 7.58
C SER A 312 -0.46 15.10 8.27
N SER A 313 0.18 15.52 9.37
CA SER A 313 -0.17 16.73 10.12
C SER A 313 -0.05 17.98 9.23
N VAL A 314 1.10 18.16 8.58
CA VAL A 314 1.33 19.31 7.66
C VAL A 314 0.39 19.25 6.46
N HIS A 315 0.26 18.10 5.82
CA HIS A 315 -0.61 17.90 4.67
C HIS A 315 -2.07 18.26 4.99
N SER A 316 -2.61 17.71 6.08
CA SER A 316 -4.00 17.94 6.51
C SER A 316 -4.23 19.39 6.94
N HIS A 317 -3.24 20.00 7.62
CA HIS A 317 -3.32 21.41 8.01
C HIS A 317 -3.38 22.33 6.78
N LEU A 318 -2.49 22.12 5.80
CA LEU A 318 -2.48 22.93 4.59
C LEU A 318 -3.73 22.72 3.73
N ILE A 319 -4.34 21.53 3.72
CA ILE A 319 -5.65 21.30 3.08
C ILE A 319 -6.73 22.14 3.77
N LYS A 320 -6.82 22.11 5.12
CA LYS A 320 -7.79 22.90 5.89
C LYS A 320 -7.65 24.40 5.65
N LYS A 321 -6.45 24.86 5.32
CA LYS A 321 -6.15 26.27 5.01
C LYS A 321 -6.26 26.61 3.52
N SER A 322 -6.62 25.64 2.66
CA SER A 322 -6.64 25.79 1.19
C SER A 322 -5.28 26.19 0.59
N LEU A 323 -4.20 25.74 1.19
CA LEU A 323 -2.82 26.07 0.80
C LEU A 323 -2.05 24.91 0.17
N ARG A 324 -2.58 23.67 0.25
CA ARG A 324 -1.82 22.45 -0.11
C ARG A 324 -1.38 22.39 -1.57
N THR A 325 -2.15 22.95 -2.48
CA THR A 325 -1.88 22.91 -3.92
C THR A 325 -0.75 23.85 -4.36
N TYR A 326 -0.39 24.83 -3.52
CA TYR A 326 0.68 25.79 -3.82
C TYR A 326 2.07 25.21 -3.64
N ILE A 327 2.21 24.04 -3.01
CA ILE A 327 3.52 23.49 -2.65
C ILE A 327 3.69 22.03 -3.02
N SER A 328 4.94 21.62 -3.22
CA SER A 328 5.36 20.22 -3.08
C SER A 328 5.85 19.95 -1.66
N LEU A 329 5.47 18.80 -1.09
CA LEU A 329 5.87 18.35 0.23
C LEU A 329 6.90 17.22 0.10
N ASN A 330 8.16 17.54 0.25
CA ASN A 330 9.29 16.66 0.01
C ASN A 330 9.83 16.13 1.34
N ILE A 331 10.20 14.88 1.40
CA ILE A 331 10.55 14.21 2.64
C ILE A 331 12.02 13.75 2.59
N GLN A 332 12.76 14.05 3.65
CA GLN A 332 14.08 13.51 3.90
C GLN A 332 14.08 12.81 5.25
N SER A 333 14.02 11.48 5.24
CA SER A 333 13.79 10.71 6.46
C SER A 333 14.78 9.58 6.66
N ALA A 334 15.17 9.41 7.92
CA ALA A 334 15.93 8.28 8.42
C ALA A 334 15.09 7.01 8.58
N GLU A 335 13.76 7.16 8.71
CA GLU A 335 12.85 6.07 9.10
C GLU A 335 12.45 5.16 7.92
N CYS A 336 12.57 5.66 6.67
CA CYS A 336 12.09 4.96 5.48
C CYS A 336 12.98 3.77 5.10
N LEU A 337 12.42 2.57 5.03
CA LEU A 337 13.15 1.37 4.61
C LEU A 337 12.41 0.56 3.55
N ASP A 338 11.20 0.13 3.81
CA ASP A 338 10.43 -0.83 3.01
C ASP A 338 9.30 -0.21 2.19
N VAL A 339 8.75 -0.99 1.27
CA VAL A 339 7.68 -0.54 0.36
C VAL A 339 6.45 -0.02 1.11
N HIS A 340 6.06 -0.69 2.21
CA HIS A 340 4.88 -0.30 2.97
C HIS A 340 5.05 1.09 3.60
N TYR A 341 6.23 1.39 4.13
CA TYR A 341 6.52 2.71 4.67
C TYR A 341 6.37 3.81 3.61
N PHE A 342 6.96 3.60 2.42
CA PHE A 342 6.84 4.55 1.30
C PHE A 342 5.38 4.70 0.86
N ALA A 343 4.63 3.61 0.77
CA ALA A 343 3.21 3.63 0.39
C ALA A 343 2.38 4.47 1.38
N VAL A 344 2.56 4.25 2.69
CA VAL A 344 1.86 5.04 3.71
C VAL A 344 2.25 6.50 3.63
N LEU A 345 3.55 6.80 3.50
CA LEU A 345 4.05 8.17 3.47
C LEU A 345 3.54 8.97 2.26
N ILE A 346 3.49 8.34 1.07
CA ILE A 346 2.87 8.94 -0.12
C ILE A 346 1.35 9.06 0.09
N GLY A 347 0.73 8.04 0.64
CA GLY A 347 -0.71 8.02 0.92
C GLY A 347 -1.16 9.11 1.88
N VAL A 348 -0.30 9.61 2.78
CA VAL A 348 -0.56 10.74 3.66
C VAL A 348 -0.08 12.08 3.10
N GLY A 349 0.40 12.13 1.85
CA GLY A 349 0.61 13.38 1.12
C GLY A 349 2.04 13.73 0.73
N ALA A 350 3.03 12.87 0.95
CA ALA A 350 4.41 13.11 0.49
C ALA A 350 4.48 13.21 -1.04
N THR A 351 5.19 14.21 -1.56
CA THR A 351 5.41 14.41 -3.00
C THR A 351 6.65 13.64 -3.48
N SER A 352 7.76 13.76 -2.78
CA SER A 352 8.99 12.99 -3.03
C SER A 352 9.63 12.57 -1.71
N ILE A 353 10.43 11.51 -1.75
CA ILE A 353 11.02 10.90 -0.56
C ILE A 353 12.48 10.56 -0.82
N ASN A 354 13.36 11.00 0.08
CA ASN A 354 14.74 10.59 0.17
C ASN A 354 14.97 9.80 1.46
N ALA A 355 15.11 8.48 1.35
CA ALA A 355 15.46 7.57 2.43
C ALA A 355 16.98 7.57 2.63
N TYR A 356 17.51 8.64 3.24
CA TYR A 356 18.94 8.84 3.28
C TYR A 356 19.69 7.81 4.14
N VAL A 357 19.11 7.37 5.27
CA VAL A 357 19.74 6.34 6.13
C VAL A 357 19.76 4.98 5.45
N ALA A 358 18.72 4.60 4.70
CA ALA A 358 18.73 3.36 3.92
C ALA A 358 19.88 3.36 2.89
N GLN A 359 20.10 4.48 2.19
CA GLN A 359 21.18 4.61 1.22
C GLN A 359 22.57 4.64 1.88
N GLN A 360 22.68 5.19 3.08
CA GLN A 360 23.89 5.17 3.89
C GLN A 360 24.19 3.75 4.41
N ALA A 361 23.17 3.00 4.83
CA ALA A 361 23.32 1.59 5.19
C ALA A 361 23.75 0.75 3.98
N ILE A 362 23.28 1.08 2.77
CA ILE A 362 23.78 0.47 1.53
C ILE A 362 25.27 0.77 1.33
N ALA A 363 25.69 2.01 1.53
CA ALA A 363 27.11 2.40 1.39
C ALA A 363 28.01 1.65 2.37
N GLU A 364 27.61 1.55 3.64
CA GLU A 364 28.34 0.81 4.67
C GLU A 364 28.46 -0.68 4.33
N ARG A 365 27.36 -1.31 3.90
CA ARG A 365 27.35 -2.73 3.50
C ARG A 365 28.11 -2.98 2.20
N HIS A 366 28.06 -2.03 1.26
CA HIS A 366 28.87 -2.08 0.04
C HIS A 366 30.38 -2.02 0.36
N LYS A 367 30.80 -1.12 1.27
CA LYS A 367 32.18 -1.04 1.76
C LYS A 367 32.67 -2.35 2.37
N LYS A 368 31.76 -3.12 3.01
CA LYS A 368 32.02 -4.46 3.53
C LYS A 368 32.00 -5.58 2.48
N GLY A 369 31.80 -5.27 1.21
CA GLY A 369 31.81 -6.24 0.11
C GLY A 369 30.57 -7.15 0.04
N LEU A 370 29.46 -6.81 0.72
CA LEU A 370 28.29 -7.69 0.85
C LEU A 370 27.41 -7.78 -0.42
N PHE A 371 27.69 -6.96 -1.43
CA PHE A 371 26.94 -6.92 -2.69
C PHE A 371 27.74 -7.42 -3.90
N GLY A 372 28.85 -8.12 -3.66
CA GLY A 372 29.68 -8.70 -4.71
C GLY A 372 30.30 -7.64 -5.64
N SER A 373 30.09 -7.79 -6.94
CA SER A 373 30.68 -6.89 -7.97
C SER A 373 29.82 -5.65 -8.28
N LEU A 374 28.69 -5.44 -7.59
CA LEU A 374 27.86 -4.26 -7.82
C LEU A 374 28.56 -3.00 -7.33
N SER A 375 28.45 -1.90 -8.11
CA SER A 375 28.86 -0.58 -7.61
C SER A 375 27.84 -0.04 -6.59
N TYR A 376 28.24 0.96 -5.82
CA TYR A 376 27.33 1.62 -4.86
C TYR A 376 26.10 2.19 -5.59
N GLU A 377 26.31 2.85 -6.71
CA GLU A 377 25.24 3.44 -7.52
C GLU A 377 24.26 2.36 -7.99
N GLN A 378 24.76 1.23 -8.47
CA GLN A 378 23.92 0.09 -8.86
C GLN A 378 23.13 -0.47 -7.67
N CYS A 379 23.70 -0.50 -6.48
CA CYS A 379 22.99 -0.94 -5.28
C CYS A 379 21.84 0.01 -4.95
N VAL A 380 22.06 1.32 -5.00
CA VAL A 380 21.03 2.34 -4.75
C VAL A 380 19.93 2.30 -5.82
N GLU A 381 20.29 2.20 -7.10
CA GLU A 381 19.34 2.06 -8.20
C GLU A 381 18.46 0.82 -8.04
N ARG A 382 19.05 -0.33 -7.67
CA ARG A 382 18.32 -1.58 -7.44
C ARG A 382 17.37 -1.48 -6.25
N TYR A 383 17.77 -0.83 -5.17
CA TYR A 383 16.93 -0.53 -4.02
C TYR A 383 15.72 0.33 -4.44
N ILE A 384 15.97 1.47 -5.10
CA ILE A 384 14.91 2.35 -5.59
C ILE A 384 13.97 1.61 -6.54
N LYS A 385 14.51 0.79 -7.44
CA LYS A 385 13.71 -0.04 -8.35
C LYS A 385 12.82 -1.03 -7.62
N SER A 386 13.31 -1.63 -6.53
CA SER A 386 12.50 -2.52 -5.69
C SER A 386 11.32 -1.79 -5.07
N ILE A 387 11.55 -0.60 -4.49
CA ILE A 387 10.48 0.25 -3.94
C ILE A 387 9.49 0.63 -5.05
N ASN A 388 9.97 1.05 -6.21
CA ASN A 388 9.13 1.43 -7.33
C ASN A 388 8.22 0.28 -7.81
N ASN A 389 8.77 -0.92 -7.94
CA ASN A 389 8.01 -2.11 -8.31
C ASN A 389 6.94 -2.44 -7.25
N GLY A 390 7.27 -2.30 -5.97
CA GLY A 390 6.34 -2.50 -4.86
C GLY A 390 5.21 -1.46 -4.84
N LEU A 391 5.53 -0.19 -5.09
CA LEU A 391 4.52 0.89 -5.21
C LEU A 391 3.57 0.64 -6.38
N LEU A 392 4.09 0.26 -7.56
CA LEU A 392 3.25 -0.10 -8.71
C LEU A 392 2.31 -1.26 -8.36
N LYS A 393 2.82 -2.30 -7.71
CA LYS A 393 2.01 -3.43 -7.26
C LYS A 393 0.93 -3.03 -6.25
N THR A 394 1.26 -2.15 -5.30
CA THR A 394 0.30 -1.61 -4.33
C THR A 394 -0.81 -0.82 -5.03
N MET A 395 -0.43 0.06 -5.97
CA MET A 395 -1.38 0.87 -6.74
C MET A 395 -2.27 0.00 -7.64
N SER A 396 -1.71 -1.04 -8.29
CA SER A 396 -2.49 -1.92 -9.16
C SER A 396 -3.59 -2.66 -8.40
N LYS A 397 -3.33 -3.08 -7.16
CA LYS A 397 -4.32 -3.70 -6.28
C LYS A 397 -5.40 -2.73 -5.80
N MET A 398 -5.13 -1.44 -5.86
CA MET A 398 -6.10 -0.37 -5.58
C MET A 398 -6.84 0.11 -6.84
N GLY A 399 -6.46 -0.36 -8.02
CA GLY A 399 -6.99 0.12 -9.30
C GLY A 399 -6.57 1.56 -9.64
N ILE A 400 -5.45 2.03 -9.10
CA ILE A 400 -4.91 3.38 -9.31
C ILE A 400 -3.73 3.31 -10.27
N SER A 401 -3.81 4.00 -11.41
CA SER A 401 -2.79 3.93 -12.45
C SER A 401 -1.68 4.98 -12.33
N VAL A 402 -1.93 6.10 -11.66
CA VAL A 402 -0.95 7.18 -11.51
C VAL A 402 -0.71 7.52 -10.05
N ILE A 403 0.56 7.76 -9.70
CA ILE A 403 0.95 8.05 -8.30
C ILE A 403 0.29 9.30 -7.73
N ASN A 404 -0.05 10.27 -8.57
CA ASN A 404 -0.70 11.50 -8.14
C ASN A 404 -2.10 11.24 -7.54
N SER A 405 -2.84 10.27 -8.08
CA SER A 405 -4.14 9.85 -7.54
C SER A 405 -4.00 8.98 -6.27
N TYR A 406 -2.84 8.39 -6.03
CA TYR A 406 -2.53 7.67 -4.79
C TYR A 406 -2.08 8.62 -3.67
N ARG A 407 -1.38 9.69 -4.03
CA ARG A 407 -0.84 10.69 -3.10
C ARG A 407 -1.95 11.40 -2.34
N GLY A 408 -1.88 11.35 -1.01
CA GLY A 408 -2.91 11.95 -0.16
C GLY A 408 -4.28 11.28 -0.24
N GLY A 409 -4.39 10.15 -0.94
CA GLY A 409 -5.64 9.37 -1.06
C GLY A 409 -6.04 8.66 0.22
N CYS A 410 -5.15 8.58 1.20
CA CYS A 410 -5.43 8.03 2.54
C CYS A 410 -6.06 6.63 2.52
N ASN A 411 -5.66 5.79 1.57
CA ASN A 411 -6.23 4.46 1.32
C ASN A 411 -5.79 3.42 2.35
N PHE A 412 -5.89 3.77 3.63
CA PHE A 412 -5.48 2.94 4.76
C PHE A 412 -6.52 3.00 5.88
N GLU A 413 -6.57 1.95 6.67
CA GLU A 413 -7.20 1.97 7.97
C GLU A 413 -6.16 1.83 9.08
N ALA A 414 -6.38 2.47 10.22
CA ALA A 414 -5.52 2.35 11.38
C ALA A 414 -6.04 1.27 12.33
N ILE A 415 -5.11 0.50 12.90
CA ILE A 415 -5.41 -0.50 13.93
C ILE A 415 -4.56 -0.19 15.16
N GLY A 416 -5.22 0.12 16.27
CA GLY A 416 -4.55 0.40 17.53
C GLY A 416 -4.09 1.85 17.72
N LEU A 417 -4.55 2.79 16.87
CA LEU A 417 -4.41 4.23 17.08
C LEU A 417 -5.71 4.83 17.61
N SER A 418 -5.63 5.76 18.53
CA SER A 418 -6.81 6.39 19.12
C SER A 418 -7.60 7.19 18.07
N ARG A 419 -8.92 7.19 18.19
CA ARG A 419 -9.79 7.96 17.29
C ARG A 419 -9.50 9.46 17.36
N ASN A 420 -9.10 9.95 18.54
CA ASN A 420 -8.72 11.36 18.72
C ASN A 420 -7.47 11.72 17.90
N LEU A 421 -6.42 10.91 17.98
CA LEU A 421 -5.22 11.06 17.14
C LEU A 421 -5.58 11.05 15.64
N MET A 422 -6.42 10.09 15.23
CA MET A 422 -6.81 9.95 13.83
C MET A 422 -7.62 11.16 13.34
N SER A 423 -8.59 11.64 14.12
CA SER A 423 -9.39 12.81 13.72
C SER A 423 -8.57 14.10 13.62
N GLN A 424 -7.52 14.22 14.43
CA GLN A 424 -6.66 15.41 14.47
C GLN A 424 -5.62 15.41 13.35
N PHE A 425 -4.91 14.31 13.16
CA PHE A 425 -3.73 14.23 12.28
C PHE A 425 -3.95 13.39 11.01
N PHE A 426 -4.95 12.52 10.97
CA PHE A 426 -5.27 11.64 9.83
C PHE A 426 -6.78 11.70 9.51
N PRO A 427 -7.35 12.88 9.25
CA PRO A 427 -8.82 13.07 9.22
C PRO A 427 -9.54 12.24 8.16
N SER A 428 -8.84 11.79 7.12
CA SER A 428 -9.42 10.98 6.03
C SER A 428 -9.30 9.48 6.23
N MET A 429 -8.73 9.03 7.36
CA MET A 429 -8.52 7.61 7.66
C MET A 429 -9.39 7.16 8.83
N SER A 430 -9.91 5.93 8.75
CA SER A 430 -10.69 5.33 9.82
C SER A 430 -9.82 4.61 10.85
N SER A 431 -10.24 4.63 12.12
CA SER A 431 -9.72 3.76 13.17
C SER A 431 -10.87 2.89 13.68
N LYS A 432 -10.95 1.65 13.19
CA LYS A 432 -11.94 0.68 13.64
C LYS A 432 -11.65 0.21 15.07
N ILE A 433 -10.37 0.00 15.36
CA ILE A 433 -9.87 -0.42 16.67
C ILE A 433 -9.04 0.72 17.25
N SER A 434 -9.61 1.41 18.23
CA SER A 434 -8.92 2.47 18.96
C SER A 434 -7.76 1.89 19.79
N GLY A 435 -6.78 2.72 20.14
CA GLY A 435 -5.60 2.31 20.89
C GLY A 435 -4.82 3.48 21.43
N ILE A 436 -3.51 3.53 21.16
CA ILE A 436 -2.62 4.57 21.70
C ILE A 436 -2.86 5.93 21.04
N GLY A 437 -2.77 6.99 21.83
CA GLY A 437 -2.79 8.38 21.39
C GLY A 437 -1.38 8.91 21.16
N ILE A 438 -1.30 10.23 20.98
CA ILE A 438 -0.03 10.92 20.70
C ILE A 438 1.00 10.71 21.82
N SER A 439 0.59 10.77 23.08
CA SER A 439 1.47 10.53 24.23
C SER A 439 2.01 9.10 24.29
N GLY A 440 1.23 8.12 23.81
CA GLY A 440 1.68 6.73 23.69
C GLY A 440 2.73 6.55 22.58
N ILE A 441 2.57 7.24 21.45
CA ILE A 441 3.56 7.27 20.36
C ILE A 441 4.84 7.96 20.87
N GLU A 442 4.73 9.13 21.47
CA GLU A 442 5.84 9.88 22.06
C GLU A 442 6.65 9.03 23.03
N LYS A 443 5.97 8.41 24.00
CA LYS A 443 6.63 7.54 24.99
C LYS A 443 7.44 6.40 24.33
N ARG A 444 6.89 5.78 23.29
CA ARG A 444 7.58 4.71 22.55
C ARG A 444 8.78 5.25 21.76
N SER A 445 8.63 6.39 21.09
CA SER A 445 9.71 7.04 20.34
C SER A 445 10.84 7.48 21.26
N LEU A 446 10.54 8.09 22.41
CA LEU A 446 11.52 8.49 23.40
C LEU A 446 12.28 7.29 24.00
N ALA A 447 11.60 6.17 24.23
CA ALA A 447 12.23 4.95 24.72
C ALA A 447 13.19 4.33 23.67
N ALA A 448 12.80 4.30 22.40
CA ALA A 448 13.66 3.85 21.31
C ALA A 448 14.87 4.79 21.14
N HIS A 449 14.64 6.09 21.18
CA HIS A 449 15.67 7.12 21.11
C HIS A 449 16.68 7.00 22.26
N ALA A 450 16.23 6.89 23.51
CA ALA A 450 17.11 6.72 24.66
C ALA A 450 18.01 5.48 24.53
N LYS A 451 17.43 4.36 24.06
CA LYS A 451 18.19 3.14 23.79
C LYS A 451 19.21 3.32 22.67
N ALA A 452 18.87 4.05 21.60
CA ALA A 452 19.76 4.27 20.47
C ALA A 452 20.99 5.11 20.83
N PHE A 453 20.83 6.04 21.78
CA PHE A 453 21.91 6.92 22.27
C PHE A 453 22.57 6.41 23.56
N ASP A 454 22.27 5.19 23.99
CA ASP A 454 23.01 4.51 25.04
C ASP A 454 24.35 4.00 24.46
N ASP A 455 25.45 4.48 25.03
CA ASP A 455 26.81 4.14 24.56
C ASP A 455 27.17 2.65 24.79
N GLN A 456 26.39 1.93 25.61
CA GLN A 456 26.56 0.49 25.82
C GLN A 456 25.95 -0.34 24.65
N VAL A 457 25.06 0.24 23.87
CA VAL A 457 24.41 -0.41 22.73
C VAL A 457 25.28 -0.24 21.48
N THR A 458 26.08 -1.25 21.15
CA THR A 458 27.03 -1.22 20.06
C THR A 458 26.57 -1.94 18.78
N THR A 459 25.45 -2.65 18.83
CA THR A 459 24.92 -3.44 17.71
C THR A 459 23.43 -3.18 17.50
N LEU A 460 22.96 -3.40 16.27
CA LEU A 460 21.53 -3.42 15.99
C LEU A 460 20.86 -4.60 16.73
N PRO A 461 19.60 -4.47 17.15
CA PRO A 461 18.85 -5.57 17.73
C PRO A 461 18.68 -6.72 16.70
N VAL A 462 18.44 -7.92 17.19
CA VAL A 462 18.29 -9.12 16.32
C VAL A 462 17.02 -9.08 15.46
N GLY A 463 16.00 -8.32 15.85
CA GLY A 463 14.69 -8.27 15.16
C GLY A 463 13.76 -9.39 15.63
N GLY A 464 13.52 -10.36 14.79
CA GLY A 464 12.64 -11.48 15.10
C GLY A 464 11.18 -11.23 14.69
N PHE A 465 10.92 -10.30 13.75
CA PHE A 465 9.58 -10.05 13.22
C PHE A 465 9.20 -11.00 12.09
N TYR A 466 10.15 -11.32 11.23
CA TYR A 466 9.92 -12.18 10.07
C TYR A 466 10.24 -13.64 10.36
N ARG A 467 11.12 -13.90 11.32
CA ARG A 467 11.49 -15.22 11.80
C ARG A 467 11.65 -15.20 13.31
N TYR A 468 11.11 -16.21 13.98
CA TYR A 468 11.34 -16.36 15.42
C TYR A 468 12.83 -16.30 15.76
N ARG A 469 13.19 -15.44 16.72
CA ARG A 469 14.53 -15.28 17.27
C ARG A 469 14.45 -15.20 18.79
N PHE A 470 15.35 -15.88 19.47
CA PHE A 470 15.46 -15.74 20.92
C PHE A 470 15.78 -14.29 21.29
N GLY A 471 15.01 -13.69 22.20
CA GLY A 471 15.12 -12.29 22.58
C GLY A 471 14.56 -11.28 21.55
N GLY A 472 14.02 -11.77 20.42
CA GLY A 472 13.34 -10.98 19.40
C GLY A 472 11.87 -10.70 19.74
N GLU A 473 11.05 -10.52 18.70
CA GLU A 473 9.60 -10.35 18.83
C GLU A 473 8.95 -11.67 19.27
N GLN A 474 7.82 -11.55 19.94
CA GLN A 474 6.98 -12.67 20.32
C GLN A 474 6.23 -13.23 19.09
N HIS A 475 6.07 -14.54 19.02
CA HIS A 475 5.29 -15.23 18.00
C HIS A 475 4.22 -16.13 18.62
N ALA A 476 3.09 -16.30 17.95
CA ALA A 476 2.07 -17.26 18.38
C ALA A 476 2.58 -18.71 18.32
N PHE A 477 3.43 -19.00 17.34
CA PHE A 477 4.01 -20.33 17.10
C PHE A 477 5.51 -20.34 17.42
N GLU A 478 5.84 -20.24 18.71
CA GLU A 478 7.23 -20.35 19.16
C GLU A 478 7.71 -21.81 19.13
N ALA A 479 9.02 -22.01 18.94
CA ALA A 479 9.62 -23.35 18.89
C ALA A 479 9.24 -24.21 20.11
N LYS A 480 9.20 -23.61 21.30
CA LYS A 480 8.84 -24.30 22.54
C LYS A 480 7.40 -24.80 22.52
N SER A 481 6.44 -24.00 22.05
CA SER A 481 5.02 -24.38 21.96
C SER A 481 4.81 -25.50 20.96
N ILE A 482 5.45 -25.40 19.79
CA ILE A 482 5.39 -26.42 18.74
C ILE A 482 5.95 -27.74 19.23
N HIS A 483 7.14 -27.75 19.82
CA HIS A 483 7.76 -28.95 20.36
C HIS A 483 6.92 -29.61 21.45
N MET A 484 6.33 -28.82 22.33
CA MET A 484 5.48 -29.32 23.41
C MET A 484 4.22 -29.98 22.84
N LEU A 485 3.57 -29.33 21.86
CA LEU A 485 2.39 -29.88 21.19
C LEU A 485 2.73 -31.20 20.45
N GLN A 486 3.80 -31.19 19.63
CA GLN A 486 4.25 -32.38 18.89
C GLN A 486 4.58 -33.55 19.83
N SER A 487 5.28 -33.26 20.93
CA SER A 487 5.61 -34.28 21.93
C SER A 487 4.38 -34.80 22.65
N ALA A 488 3.42 -33.92 22.97
CA ALA A 488 2.15 -34.34 23.61
C ALA A 488 1.35 -35.26 22.70
N VAL A 489 1.25 -34.91 21.40
CA VAL A 489 0.49 -35.70 20.41
C VAL A 489 1.21 -37.02 20.08
N GLY A 490 2.51 -36.96 19.75
CA GLY A 490 3.30 -38.13 19.38
C GLY A 490 3.37 -39.18 20.49
N ASN A 491 3.51 -38.75 21.74
CA ASN A 491 3.55 -39.63 22.90
C ASN A 491 2.16 -39.89 23.52
N LYS A 492 1.07 -39.38 22.94
CA LYS A 492 -0.29 -39.47 23.49
C LYS A 492 -0.35 -39.03 24.97
N ASN A 493 0.40 -37.98 25.32
CA ASN A 493 0.57 -37.50 26.70
C ASN A 493 -0.33 -36.30 27.00
N TYR A 494 -1.47 -36.58 27.63
CA TYR A 494 -2.46 -35.53 27.98
C TYR A 494 -1.95 -34.52 29.03
N SER A 495 -1.09 -34.96 29.97
CA SER A 495 -0.50 -34.05 30.95
C SER A 495 0.39 -32.99 30.27
N LEU A 496 1.14 -33.40 29.25
CA LEU A 496 1.98 -32.49 28.47
C LEU A 496 1.11 -31.57 27.61
N PHE A 497 -0.01 -32.07 27.08
CA PHE A 497 -0.98 -31.23 26.38
C PHE A 497 -1.60 -30.16 27.30
N LYS A 498 -1.92 -30.48 28.55
CA LYS A 498 -2.38 -29.47 29.53
C LYS A 498 -1.33 -28.38 29.77
N LYS A 499 -0.06 -28.74 29.92
CA LYS A 499 1.04 -27.78 30.09
C LYS A 499 1.18 -26.89 28.84
N TYR A 500 0.98 -27.43 27.64
CA TYR A 500 0.92 -26.66 26.40
C TYR A 500 -0.24 -25.65 26.45
N SER A 501 -1.45 -26.07 26.82
CA SER A 501 -2.61 -25.17 26.92
C SER A 501 -2.37 -24.05 27.93
N GLU A 502 -1.87 -24.37 29.13
CA GLU A 502 -1.53 -23.39 30.17
C GLU A 502 -0.50 -22.37 29.68
N MET A 503 0.50 -22.83 28.92
CA MET A 503 1.49 -21.95 28.31
C MET A 503 0.86 -21.00 27.29
N ILE A 504 0.01 -21.50 26.39
CA ILE A 504 -0.68 -20.67 25.40
C ILE A 504 -1.61 -19.67 26.07
N ASP A 505 -2.39 -20.09 27.08
CA ASP A 505 -3.33 -19.23 27.80
C ASP A 505 -2.63 -18.14 28.61
N SER A 506 -1.37 -18.34 28.99
CA SER A 506 -0.54 -17.38 29.76
C SER A 506 0.29 -16.44 28.88
N MET A 507 0.27 -16.60 27.56
CA MET A 507 1.01 -15.75 26.63
C MET A 507 0.48 -14.30 26.68
N SER A 508 1.39 -13.32 26.47
CA SER A 508 0.96 -11.95 26.23
C SER A 508 0.07 -11.86 24.99
N PRO A 509 -0.95 -10.99 24.99
CA PRO A 509 -1.84 -10.84 23.85
C PRO A 509 -1.10 -10.54 22.54
N ILE A 510 -1.42 -11.27 21.49
CA ILE A 510 -0.90 -11.09 20.14
C ILE A 510 -1.99 -10.49 19.24
N ASN A 511 -3.20 -10.99 19.39
CA ASN A 511 -4.37 -10.57 18.63
C ASN A 511 -5.41 -9.92 19.55
N ILE A 512 -6.35 -9.19 18.95
CA ILE A 512 -7.48 -8.60 19.68
C ILE A 512 -8.31 -9.67 20.39
N ARG A 513 -8.44 -10.86 19.80
CA ARG A 513 -9.13 -12.01 20.40
C ARG A 513 -8.56 -12.36 21.78
N ASP A 514 -7.26 -12.24 21.98
CA ASP A 514 -6.58 -12.60 23.24
C ASP A 514 -6.92 -11.61 24.39
N LEU A 515 -7.54 -10.46 24.06
CA LEU A 515 -8.06 -9.49 25.03
C LEU A 515 -9.51 -9.75 25.43
N LEU A 516 -10.18 -10.73 24.80
CA LEU A 516 -11.58 -11.03 25.05
C LEU A 516 -11.69 -12.13 26.12
N SER A 517 -12.76 -12.06 26.90
CA SER A 517 -13.14 -13.11 27.86
C SER A 517 -14.59 -13.51 27.64
N PHE A 518 -14.93 -14.72 28.02
CA PHE A 518 -16.32 -15.16 27.99
C PHE A 518 -17.12 -14.34 29.00
N LYS A 519 -18.25 -13.80 28.54
CA LYS A 519 -19.24 -13.20 29.44
C LYS A 519 -19.94 -14.33 30.20
N SER A 520 -19.78 -14.35 31.52
CA SER A 520 -20.45 -15.32 32.39
C SER A 520 -21.29 -14.58 33.42
N ASP A 521 -22.48 -15.08 33.68
CA ASP A 521 -23.34 -14.64 34.78
C ASP A 521 -22.98 -15.35 36.11
N ASN A 522 -21.91 -16.16 36.12
CA ASN A 522 -21.44 -16.98 37.24
C ASN A 522 -22.46 -17.99 37.75
N LYS A 523 -23.55 -18.25 36.99
CA LYS A 523 -24.53 -19.26 37.32
C LYS A 523 -23.96 -20.64 36.99
N LYS A 524 -23.78 -21.47 38.00
CA LYS A 524 -23.34 -22.86 37.83
C LYS A 524 -24.49 -23.69 37.31
N LEU A 525 -24.29 -24.36 36.18
CA LEU A 525 -25.22 -25.36 35.63
C LEU A 525 -24.82 -26.75 36.06
N ASN A 526 -25.79 -27.64 36.19
CA ASN A 526 -25.51 -29.06 36.36
C ASN A 526 -24.90 -29.64 35.07
N ILE A 527 -24.02 -30.62 35.20
CA ILE A 527 -23.39 -31.27 34.07
C ILE A 527 -24.40 -31.95 33.13
N SER A 528 -25.57 -32.33 33.66
CA SER A 528 -26.70 -32.86 32.89
C SER A 528 -27.46 -31.83 32.06
N GLU A 529 -27.25 -30.53 32.31
CA GLU A 529 -27.89 -29.42 31.59
C GLU A 529 -27.03 -28.91 30.45
N ILE A 530 -25.81 -29.42 30.26
CA ILE A 530 -24.90 -29.04 29.19
C ILE A 530 -24.73 -30.17 28.19
N ASP A 531 -24.50 -29.78 26.92
CA ASP A 531 -24.24 -30.75 25.87
C ASP A 531 -23.00 -31.62 26.19
N SER A 532 -23.08 -32.88 25.83
CA SER A 532 -21.91 -33.76 25.92
C SER A 532 -20.79 -33.30 24.98
N ALA A 533 -19.54 -33.65 25.29
CA ALA A 533 -18.40 -33.39 24.41
C ALA A 533 -18.63 -33.91 22.98
N GLN A 534 -19.39 -35.01 22.85
CA GLN A 534 -19.73 -35.60 21.55
C GLN A 534 -20.70 -34.69 20.76
N GLU A 535 -21.72 -34.13 21.43
CA GLU A 535 -22.67 -33.19 20.80
C GLU A 535 -21.97 -31.87 20.44
N ILE A 536 -21.09 -31.35 21.29
CA ILE A 536 -20.32 -30.16 21.01
C ILE A 536 -19.44 -30.35 19.77
N ARG A 537 -18.74 -31.49 19.65
CA ARG A 537 -17.86 -31.81 18.51
C ARG A 537 -18.60 -31.82 17.17
N LYS A 538 -19.87 -32.22 17.13
CA LYS A 538 -20.68 -32.17 15.89
C LYS A 538 -20.80 -30.77 15.27
N ARG A 539 -20.62 -29.72 16.08
CA ARG A 539 -20.68 -28.32 15.64
C ARG A 539 -19.33 -27.78 15.18
N LEU A 540 -18.24 -28.53 15.39
CA LEU A 540 -16.90 -28.12 14.97
C LEU A 540 -16.68 -28.45 13.49
N VAL A 541 -16.10 -27.50 12.77
CA VAL A 541 -15.79 -27.63 11.35
C VAL A 541 -14.32 -27.31 11.14
N ALA A 542 -13.58 -28.18 10.47
CA ALA A 542 -12.31 -27.82 9.86
C ALA A 542 -12.61 -26.99 8.61
N PRO A 543 -12.09 -25.74 8.52
CA PRO A 543 -12.41 -24.84 7.41
C PRO A 543 -11.99 -25.42 6.08
N GLY A 544 -12.63 -24.95 5.01
CA GLY A 544 -12.33 -25.35 3.64
C GLY A 544 -10.89 -25.01 3.26
N ILE A 545 -10.12 -26.02 2.91
CA ILE A 545 -8.75 -25.85 2.40
C ILE A 545 -8.70 -26.54 1.03
N SER A 546 -8.38 -25.77 0.00
CA SER A 546 -8.31 -26.26 -1.36
C SER A 546 -7.27 -27.39 -1.51
N LEU A 547 -7.62 -28.44 -2.24
CA LEU A 547 -6.69 -29.51 -2.60
C LEU A 547 -5.44 -29.00 -3.35
N GLY A 548 -5.52 -27.84 -3.99
CA GLY A 548 -4.35 -27.18 -4.59
C GLY A 548 -3.39 -26.55 -3.57
N ALA A 549 -3.86 -26.26 -2.34
CA ALA A 549 -3.07 -25.67 -1.26
C ALA A 549 -2.47 -26.72 -0.31
N LEU A 550 -3.06 -27.92 -0.23
CA LEU A 550 -2.58 -29.06 0.54
C LEU A 550 -2.31 -30.24 -0.36
N SER A 551 -1.41 -31.14 0.08
CA SER A 551 -1.27 -32.44 -0.55
C SER A 551 -2.54 -33.29 -0.35
N PRO A 552 -2.84 -34.25 -1.26
CA PRO A 552 -3.96 -35.16 -1.10
C PRO A 552 -3.97 -35.89 0.24
N GLU A 553 -2.79 -36.30 0.73
CA GLU A 553 -2.62 -37.03 2.00
C GLU A 553 -2.96 -36.16 3.22
N ALA A 554 -2.54 -34.89 3.22
CA ALA A 554 -2.84 -33.98 4.32
C ALA A 554 -4.33 -33.64 4.36
N HIS A 555 -4.93 -33.38 3.20
CA HIS A 555 -6.36 -33.10 3.07
C HIS A 555 -7.22 -34.31 3.49
N GLU A 556 -6.84 -35.51 3.06
CA GLU A 556 -7.52 -36.73 3.44
C GLU A 556 -7.38 -37.01 4.94
N THR A 557 -6.18 -36.87 5.50
CA THR A 557 -5.92 -37.06 6.94
C THR A 557 -6.79 -36.13 7.78
N LEU A 558 -6.97 -34.89 7.37
CA LEU A 558 -7.84 -33.94 8.05
C LEU A 558 -9.31 -34.43 8.05
N SER A 559 -9.81 -34.84 6.88
CA SER A 559 -11.18 -35.38 6.75
C SER A 559 -11.41 -36.61 7.61
N ILE A 560 -10.48 -37.57 7.60
CA ILE A 560 -10.53 -38.76 8.45
C ILE A 560 -10.53 -38.39 9.94
N ALA A 561 -9.68 -37.44 10.34
CA ALA A 561 -9.59 -37.03 11.74
C ALA A 561 -10.92 -36.41 12.22
N MET A 562 -11.50 -35.53 11.42
CA MET A 562 -12.77 -34.89 11.76
C MET A 562 -13.92 -35.88 11.78
N ASN A 563 -13.98 -36.83 10.85
CA ASN A 563 -14.99 -37.90 10.84
C ASN A 563 -14.86 -38.82 12.06
N ARG A 564 -13.65 -39.19 12.47
CA ARG A 564 -13.41 -40.00 13.66
C ARG A 564 -13.92 -39.39 14.97
N ILE A 565 -13.82 -38.04 15.09
CA ILE A 565 -14.30 -37.33 16.29
C ILE A 565 -15.76 -36.92 16.20
N GLY A 566 -16.45 -37.22 15.08
CA GLY A 566 -17.85 -36.83 14.84
C GLY A 566 -18.05 -35.39 14.43
N ALA A 567 -16.98 -34.67 14.08
CA ALA A 567 -17.00 -33.31 13.56
C ALA A 567 -17.09 -33.29 12.02
N LYS A 568 -16.95 -32.15 11.39
CA LYS A 568 -17.05 -32.00 9.95
C LYS A 568 -15.76 -31.41 9.37
N SER A 569 -15.44 -31.76 8.14
CA SER A 569 -14.45 -31.06 7.32
C SER A 569 -15.11 -30.54 6.06
N ASP A 570 -14.59 -29.44 5.56
CA ASP A 570 -14.99 -28.83 4.30
C ASP A 570 -13.94 -29.16 3.23
N SER A 571 -14.41 -29.55 2.05
CA SER A 571 -13.54 -29.92 0.92
C SER A 571 -12.72 -28.74 0.36
N GLY A 572 -13.17 -27.52 0.60
CA GLY A 572 -12.61 -26.34 -0.06
C GLY A 572 -12.84 -26.34 -1.57
N GLU A 573 -12.08 -25.53 -2.27
CA GLU A 573 -12.29 -25.27 -3.69
C GLU A 573 -11.74 -26.31 -4.67
N GLY A 574 -10.84 -27.16 -4.25
CA GLY A 574 -10.14 -28.11 -5.14
C GLY A 574 -10.95 -29.34 -5.53
N GLY A 575 -12.14 -29.53 -4.97
CA GLY A 575 -12.91 -30.76 -5.12
C GLY A 575 -12.31 -31.94 -4.35
N GLU A 576 -12.80 -33.14 -4.62
CA GLU A 576 -12.30 -34.40 -4.06
C GLU A 576 -12.32 -35.51 -5.09
N ASP A 577 -11.34 -36.38 -5.06
CA ASP A 577 -11.32 -37.59 -5.90
C ASP A 577 -12.43 -38.56 -5.49
N ALA A 578 -13.08 -39.18 -6.48
CA ALA A 578 -14.18 -40.12 -6.28
C ALA A 578 -13.78 -41.35 -5.42
N SER A 579 -12.51 -41.72 -5.39
CA SER A 579 -12.00 -42.78 -4.53
C SER A 579 -12.21 -42.51 -3.03
N ARG A 580 -12.30 -41.22 -2.65
CA ARG A 580 -12.52 -40.79 -1.27
C ARG A 580 -13.96 -40.94 -0.78
N PHE A 581 -14.91 -41.21 -1.69
CA PHE A 581 -16.31 -41.42 -1.32
C PHE A 581 -16.59 -42.85 -0.82
N LYS A 582 -15.54 -43.69 -0.78
CA LYS A 582 -15.60 -45.06 -0.25
C LYS A 582 -14.84 -45.16 1.06
N LEU A 583 -15.38 -45.91 1.99
CA LEU A 583 -14.68 -46.23 3.24
C LEU A 583 -13.39 -47.01 2.97
N LYS A 584 -12.36 -46.69 3.74
CA LYS A 584 -11.12 -47.44 3.73
C LYS A 584 -11.30 -48.84 4.38
N PRO A 585 -10.41 -49.81 4.11
CA PRO A 585 -10.48 -51.16 4.71
C PRO A 585 -10.50 -51.17 6.25
N ASN A 586 -9.93 -50.15 6.89
CA ASN A 586 -9.90 -49.95 8.33
C ASN A 586 -11.16 -49.26 8.90
N GLY A 587 -12.16 -48.99 8.04
CA GLY A 587 -13.40 -48.30 8.40
C GLY A 587 -13.34 -46.77 8.41
N ASP A 588 -12.21 -46.18 8.07
CA ASP A 588 -12.10 -44.72 7.98
C ASP A 588 -12.89 -44.14 6.80
N ASN A 589 -13.54 -43.01 7.04
CA ASN A 589 -14.19 -42.21 6.01
C ASN A 589 -13.26 -41.07 5.59
N PRO A 590 -12.71 -41.09 4.36
CA PRO A 590 -11.83 -40.05 3.86
C PRO A 590 -12.57 -38.88 3.19
N SER A 591 -13.90 -38.96 3.04
CA SER A 591 -14.71 -37.91 2.41
C SER A 591 -14.97 -36.75 3.36
N SER A 592 -14.86 -35.53 2.87
CA SER A 592 -15.32 -34.35 3.60
C SER A 592 -16.84 -34.32 3.65
N ARG A 593 -17.42 -34.04 4.82
CA ARG A 593 -18.88 -33.99 5.03
C ARG A 593 -19.51 -32.73 4.43
N ILE A 594 -18.74 -31.65 4.31
CA ILE A 594 -19.15 -30.40 3.65
C ILE A 594 -18.45 -30.34 2.28
N LYS A 595 -19.23 -30.11 1.22
CA LYS A 595 -18.71 -29.89 -0.12
C LYS A 595 -18.89 -28.43 -0.52
N GLN A 596 -17.80 -27.76 -0.85
CA GLN A 596 -17.85 -26.37 -1.29
C GLN A 596 -18.04 -26.27 -2.78
N ILE A 597 -18.93 -25.37 -3.21
CA ILE A 597 -19.18 -25.02 -4.61
C ILE A 597 -19.06 -23.50 -4.81
N ALA A 598 -18.65 -23.11 -6.00
CA ALA A 598 -18.57 -21.70 -6.39
C ALA A 598 -18.68 -21.56 -7.91
N SER A 599 -18.89 -20.35 -8.39
CA SER A 599 -18.92 -20.03 -9.82
C SER A 599 -17.57 -20.34 -10.48
N GLY A 600 -17.59 -20.99 -11.66
CA GLY A 600 -16.39 -21.30 -12.45
C GLY A 600 -15.45 -22.33 -11.82
N ARG A 601 -15.97 -23.16 -10.93
CA ARG A 601 -15.19 -24.11 -10.15
C ARG A 601 -14.84 -25.39 -10.88
N PHE A 602 -13.64 -25.92 -10.62
CA PHE A 602 -13.17 -27.23 -11.04
C PHE A 602 -13.59 -28.35 -10.07
N GLY A 603 -13.77 -29.58 -10.60
CA GLY A 603 -13.97 -30.77 -9.78
C GLY A 603 -15.36 -30.92 -9.14
N VAL A 604 -16.32 -30.06 -9.44
CA VAL A 604 -17.70 -30.21 -8.97
C VAL A 604 -18.48 -31.10 -9.94
N THR A 605 -18.85 -32.30 -9.48
CA THR A 605 -19.67 -33.26 -10.23
C THR A 605 -20.91 -33.61 -9.43
N ALA A 606 -21.90 -34.24 -10.08
CA ALA A 606 -23.08 -34.76 -9.38
C ALA A 606 -22.68 -35.79 -8.32
N GLU A 607 -21.69 -36.65 -8.61
CA GLU A 607 -21.17 -37.62 -7.65
C GLU A 607 -20.55 -36.94 -6.43
N TYR A 608 -19.74 -35.89 -6.64
CA TYR A 608 -19.16 -35.09 -5.57
C TYR A 608 -20.23 -34.51 -4.66
N LEU A 609 -21.25 -33.87 -5.22
CA LEU A 609 -22.34 -33.25 -4.45
C LEU A 609 -23.23 -34.26 -3.75
N ASN A 610 -23.44 -35.45 -4.31
CA ASN A 610 -24.25 -36.50 -3.70
C ASN A 610 -23.55 -37.18 -2.51
N ASN A 611 -22.25 -37.01 -2.36
CA ASN A 611 -21.47 -37.62 -1.27
C ASN A 611 -21.14 -36.63 -0.15
N CYS A 612 -22.06 -35.72 0.19
CA CYS A 612 -21.92 -34.79 1.30
C CYS A 612 -23.16 -34.75 2.19
N ASP A 613 -22.98 -34.27 3.41
CA ASP A 613 -24.07 -33.97 4.32
C ASP A 613 -24.56 -32.52 4.14
N GLU A 614 -23.65 -31.61 3.73
CA GLU A 614 -23.90 -30.19 3.58
C GLU A 614 -23.17 -29.64 2.33
N ILE A 615 -23.78 -28.65 1.69
CA ILE A 615 -23.18 -27.90 0.59
C ILE A 615 -22.88 -26.48 1.08
N GLU A 616 -21.64 -26.06 0.93
CA GLU A 616 -21.23 -24.67 1.16
C GLU A 616 -21.13 -23.92 -0.16
N ILE A 617 -21.90 -22.83 -0.30
CA ILE A 617 -21.87 -21.98 -1.49
C ILE A 617 -20.95 -20.80 -1.23
N LYS A 618 -19.81 -20.74 -1.92
CA LYS A 618 -18.90 -19.60 -1.88
C LYS A 618 -19.40 -18.54 -2.85
N VAL A 619 -19.62 -17.32 -2.35
CA VAL A 619 -20.10 -16.17 -3.13
C VAL A 619 -19.01 -15.12 -3.31
N ALA A 620 -19.21 -14.21 -4.25
CA ALA A 620 -18.29 -13.10 -4.53
C ALA A 620 -16.83 -13.55 -4.83
N GLN A 621 -16.71 -14.53 -5.68
CA GLN A 621 -15.42 -15.07 -6.10
C GLN A 621 -14.97 -14.49 -7.45
#